data_399d307091abe8b2ab1e8abe9228594d
#
_entry.id   399d307091abe8b2ab1e8abe9228594d
#
_cell.length_a   1.000
_cell.length_b   1.000
_cell.length_c   1.000
_cell.angle_alpha   90.00
_cell.angle_beta   90.00
_cell.angle_gamma   90.00
#
_symmetry.space_group_name_H-M   'P 1'
#
loop_
_entity.id
_entity.type
_entity.pdbx_description
1 polymer ?
#
loop_
_entity_poly.entity_id
_entity_poly.type
_entity_poly.pdbx_seq_one_letter_code
_entity_poly.pdbx_strand_id
1 'polypeptide(L)'
;MRKNYKPKEIIVAGTKFDIVYKTMKDFGELDFDERKIYVSNKIKGEVLLDTIIHEAVHVMLSFSGLGYILEDVQTELEEALVRAFDNIAIPLVKEQIKLYFEVYFLFKKNS
;
A
#
# COMPACT_ATOMS: atom_id res chain seq x y z
N MET A 1 -12.69 3.97 -9.49
CA MET A 1 -12.15 4.59 -8.27
C MET A 1 -12.80 5.95 -8.06
N ARG A 2 -13.06 6.29 -6.82
CA ARG A 2 -13.69 7.58 -6.51
C ARG A 2 -12.76 8.73 -6.85
N LYS A 3 -13.31 9.82 -7.39
CA LYS A 3 -12.53 11.01 -7.74
C LYS A 3 -11.85 11.65 -6.53
N ASN A 4 -12.48 11.53 -5.36
CA ASN A 4 -12.01 12.16 -4.13
C ASN A 4 -11.35 11.17 -3.16
N TYR A 5 -10.83 10.06 -3.68
CA TYR A 5 -10.11 9.11 -2.85
C TYR A 5 -8.93 9.82 -2.19
N LYS A 6 -8.99 9.95 -0.88
CA LYS A 6 -7.96 10.61 -0.09
C LYS A 6 -8.05 10.12 1.36
N PRO A 7 -7.61 8.88 1.61
CA PRO A 7 -7.72 8.32 2.96
C PRO A 7 -6.85 9.09 3.95
N LYS A 8 -7.30 9.15 5.20
CA LYS A 8 -6.59 9.83 6.28
C LYS A 8 -5.79 8.88 7.14
N GLU A 9 -6.09 7.59 7.04
CA GLU A 9 -5.41 6.57 7.83
C GLU A 9 -5.56 5.21 7.16
N ILE A 10 -4.67 4.31 7.51
CA ILE A 10 -4.80 2.89 7.17
C ILE A 10 -4.48 2.06 8.40
N ILE A 11 -4.97 0.83 8.41
CA ILE A 11 -4.67 -0.12 9.48
C ILE A 11 -3.90 -1.28 8.89
N VAL A 12 -2.71 -1.55 9.42
CA VAL A 12 -1.88 -2.66 9.00
C VAL A 12 -1.54 -3.49 10.23
N ALA A 13 -1.87 -4.78 10.17
CA ALA A 13 -1.64 -5.69 11.30
C ALA A 13 -2.23 -5.14 12.61
N GLY A 14 -3.42 -4.55 12.54
CA GLY A 14 -4.11 -4.00 13.72
C GLY A 14 -3.58 -2.65 14.20
N THR A 15 -2.58 -2.10 13.57
CA THR A 15 -1.99 -0.82 13.97
C THR A 15 -2.37 0.28 13.00
N LYS A 16 -2.82 1.40 13.54
CA LYS A 16 -3.21 2.57 12.75
C LYS A 16 -1.97 3.38 12.34
N PHE A 17 -1.93 3.74 11.05
CA PHE A 17 -0.95 4.67 10.51
C PHE A 17 -1.70 5.86 9.92
N ASP A 18 -1.32 7.06 10.33
CA ASP A 18 -1.89 8.28 9.79
C ASP A 18 -1.27 8.58 8.43
N ILE A 19 -2.09 9.01 7.48
CA ILE A 19 -1.61 9.44 6.17
C ILE A 19 -1.58 10.96 6.16
N VAL A 20 -0.38 11.52 5.96
CA VAL A 20 -0.15 12.96 5.98
C VAL A 20 0.23 13.42 4.58
N TYR A 21 -0.57 14.30 4.01
CA TYR A 21 -0.34 14.84 2.68
C TYR A 21 0.49 16.11 2.78
N LYS A 22 1.57 16.17 2.02
CA LYS A 22 2.45 17.35 2.02
C LYS A 22 3.16 17.50 0.69
N THR A 23 3.76 18.66 0.47
CA THR A 23 4.62 18.89 -0.66
C THR A 23 5.93 18.14 -0.44
N MET A 24 6.24 17.21 -1.33
CA MET A 24 7.46 16.41 -1.23
C MET A 24 7.89 15.95 -2.62
N LYS A 25 9.17 15.62 -2.74
CA LYS A 25 9.75 15.20 -4.01
C LYS A 25 9.30 13.79 -4.39
N ASP A 26 9.35 12.88 -3.43
CA ASP A 26 8.92 11.49 -3.63
C ASP A 26 7.41 11.39 -3.53
N PHE A 27 6.85 10.28 -4.04
CA PHE A 27 5.40 10.06 -3.93
C PHE A 27 4.99 9.74 -2.51
N GLY A 28 5.80 8.97 -1.78
CA GLY A 28 5.49 8.59 -0.41
C GLY A 28 6.72 8.28 0.41
N GLU A 29 6.56 8.29 1.72
CA GLU A 29 7.62 8.00 2.68
C GLU A 29 7.01 7.47 3.97
N LEU A 30 7.57 6.39 4.51
CA LEU A 30 7.13 5.80 5.75
C LEU A 30 7.98 6.29 6.93
N ASP A 31 7.31 6.78 7.97
CA ASP A 31 7.92 6.98 9.29
C ASP A 31 7.30 5.93 10.22
N PHE A 32 7.96 4.80 10.33
CA PHE A 32 7.43 3.66 11.08
C PHE A 32 7.30 3.99 12.57
N ASP A 33 8.27 4.68 13.14
CA ASP A 33 8.30 4.98 14.59
C ASP A 33 7.15 5.91 14.97
N GLU A 34 6.85 6.90 14.13
CA GLU A 34 5.77 7.86 14.38
C GLU A 34 4.41 7.35 13.89
N ARG A 35 4.36 6.17 13.27
CA ARG A 35 3.13 5.60 12.70
C ARG A 35 2.50 6.54 11.69
N LYS A 36 3.31 7.06 10.78
CA LYS A 36 2.86 7.98 9.74
C LYS A 36 3.35 7.56 8.37
N ILE A 37 2.50 7.78 7.38
CA ILE A 37 2.86 7.65 5.98
C ILE A 37 2.68 9.02 5.35
N TYR A 38 3.79 9.59 4.89
CA TYR A 38 3.75 10.87 4.18
C TYR A 38 3.51 10.61 2.70
N VAL A 39 2.64 11.38 2.10
CA VAL A 39 2.26 11.22 0.71
C VAL A 39 2.27 12.58 0.02
N SER A 40 2.76 12.62 -1.20
CA SER A 40 2.75 13.84 -1.99
C SER A 40 1.32 14.31 -2.22
N ASN A 41 1.07 15.59 -1.96
CA ASN A 41 -0.25 16.19 -2.21
C ASN A 41 -0.53 16.43 -3.69
N LYS A 42 0.39 16.08 -4.57
CA LYS A 42 0.24 16.23 -6.02
C LYS A 42 -0.28 14.99 -6.72
N ILE A 43 -0.27 13.83 -6.04
CA ILE A 43 -0.74 12.59 -6.65
C ILE A 43 -2.18 12.30 -6.25
N LYS A 44 -2.92 11.63 -7.16
CA LYS A 44 -4.34 11.36 -6.98
C LYS A 44 -4.70 10.01 -7.60
N GLY A 45 -5.88 9.52 -7.27
CA GLY A 45 -6.47 8.36 -7.91
C GLY A 45 -5.63 7.11 -7.74
N GLU A 46 -5.39 6.43 -8.84
CA GLU A 46 -4.67 5.15 -8.82
C GLU A 46 -3.21 5.30 -8.39
N VAL A 47 -2.57 6.40 -8.76
CA VAL A 47 -1.18 6.67 -8.33
C VAL A 47 -1.13 6.82 -6.81
N LEU A 48 -2.10 7.51 -6.21
CA LEU A 48 -2.20 7.65 -4.77
C LEU A 48 -2.43 6.29 -4.10
N LEU A 49 -3.36 5.50 -4.62
CA LEU A 49 -3.63 4.16 -4.08
C LEU A 49 -2.39 3.29 -4.14
N ASP A 50 -1.71 3.25 -5.27
CA ASP A 50 -0.51 2.44 -5.44
C ASP A 50 0.60 2.87 -4.49
N THR A 51 0.75 4.18 -4.26
CA THR A 51 1.73 4.72 -3.33
C THR A 51 1.41 4.28 -1.89
N ILE A 52 0.16 4.36 -1.49
CA ILE A 52 -0.26 3.93 -0.14
C ILE A 52 -0.02 2.43 0.04
N ILE A 53 -0.35 1.63 -0.96
CA ILE A 53 -0.10 0.18 -0.91
C ILE A 53 1.40 -0.09 -0.81
N HIS A 54 2.21 0.62 -1.57
CA HIS A 54 3.67 0.48 -1.54
C HIS A 54 4.22 0.72 -0.11
N GLU A 55 3.79 1.81 0.53
CA GLU A 55 4.22 2.11 1.90
C GLU A 55 3.66 1.09 2.90
N ALA A 56 2.44 0.60 2.68
CA ALA A 56 1.86 -0.45 3.52
C ALA A 56 2.67 -1.75 3.44
N VAL A 57 3.26 -2.06 2.29
CA VAL A 57 4.14 -3.22 2.16
C VAL A 57 5.39 -3.05 3.02
N HIS A 58 5.97 -1.85 3.05
CA HIS A 58 7.09 -1.56 3.94
C HIS A 58 6.70 -1.74 5.41
N VAL A 59 5.51 -1.28 5.80
CA VAL A 59 4.99 -1.49 7.16
C VAL A 59 4.89 -2.98 7.46
N MET A 60 4.33 -3.74 6.53
CA MET A 60 4.16 -5.19 6.69
C MET A 60 5.51 -5.88 6.90
N LEU A 61 6.52 -5.51 6.11
CA LEU A 61 7.86 -6.08 6.24
C LEU A 61 8.46 -5.73 7.60
N SER A 62 8.25 -4.51 8.08
CA SER A 62 8.74 -4.09 9.40
C SER A 62 8.09 -4.90 10.53
N PHE A 63 6.76 -5.10 10.47
CA PHE A 63 6.05 -5.88 11.49
C PHE A 63 6.41 -7.36 11.45
N SER A 64 6.73 -7.90 10.28
CA SER A 64 7.06 -9.32 10.15
C SER A 64 8.47 -9.65 10.66
N GLY A 65 9.26 -8.63 11.01
CA GLY A 65 10.66 -8.82 11.41
C GLY A 65 11.62 -8.96 10.25
N LEU A 66 11.14 -9.01 9.02
CA LEU A 66 12.01 -9.10 7.86
C LEU A 66 12.92 -7.87 7.75
N GLY A 67 12.46 -6.71 8.23
CA GLY A 67 13.28 -5.52 8.25
C GLY A 67 14.56 -5.70 9.05
N TYR A 68 14.48 -6.38 10.19
CA TYR A 68 15.67 -6.68 11.02
C TYR A 68 16.63 -7.64 10.32
N ILE A 69 16.09 -8.65 9.67
CA ILE A 69 16.90 -9.63 8.94
C ILE A 69 17.57 -8.96 7.74
N LEU A 70 16.84 -8.11 7.02
CA LEU A 70 17.34 -7.46 5.82
C LEU A 70 18.23 -6.26 6.12
N GLU A 71 18.18 -5.73 7.33
CA GLU A 71 19.00 -4.58 7.75
C GLU A 71 20.49 -4.86 7.60
N ASP A 72 20.91 -6.09 7.91
CA ASP A 72 22.30 -6.50 7.81
C ASP A 72 22.63 -7.12 6.45
N VAL A 73 21.63 -7.30 5.58
CA VAL A 73 21.85 -7.95 4.28
C VAL A 73 22.04 -6.90 3.22
N GLN A 74 21.03 -6.26 2.75
CA GLN A 74 21.18 -5.21 1.75
C GLN A 74 19.83 -4.53 1.52
N THR A 75 19.87 -3.21 1.38
CA THR A 75 18.70 -2.43 1.01
C THR A 75 18.11 -2.91 -0.32
N GLU A 76 18.98 -3.33 -1.25
CA GLU A 76 18.53 -3.84 -2.55
C GLU A 76 17.64 -5.08 -2.42
N LEU A 77 17.89 -5.95 -1.43
CA LEU A 77 17.06 -7.14 -1.25
C LEU A 77 15.66 -6.74 -0.77
N GLU A 78 15.57 -5.80 0.18
CA GLU A 78 14.27 -5.28 0.62
C GLU A 78 13.53 -4.64 -0.54
N GLU A 79 14.20 -3.82 -1.33
CA GLU A 79 13.60 -3.18 -2.49
C GLU A 79 13.15 -4.19 -3.54
N ALA A 80 13.91 -5.29 -3.72
CA ALA A 80 13.51 -6.35 -4.63
C ALA A 80 12.22 -7.03 -4.16
N LEU A 81 12.08 -7.25 -2.86
CA LEU A 81 10.85 -7.81 -2.28
C LEU A 81 9.68 -6.87 -2.48
N VAL A 82 9.88 -5.58 -2.21
CA VAL A 82 8.83 -4.57 -2.41
C VAL A 82 8.39 -4.53 -3.87
N ARG A 83 9.35 -4.56 -4.80
CA ARG A 83 9.02 -4.59 -6.23
C ARG A 83 8.25 -5.84 -6.61
N ALA A 84 8.59 -6.99 -6.03
CA ALA A 84 7.85 -8.23 -6.29
C ALA A 84 6.39 -8.11 -5.82
N PHE A 85 6.16 -7.52 -4.65
CA PHE A 85 4.80 -7.25 -4.20
C PHE A 85 4.08 -6.28 -5.13
N ASP A 86 4.72 -5.15 -5.48
CA ASP A 86 4.09 -4.13 -6.31
C ASP A 86 3.76 -4.63 -7.71
N ASN A 87 4.67 -5.37 -8.32
CA ASN A 87 4.57 -5.72 -9.75
C ASN A 87 3.91 -7.07 -10.00
N ILE A 88 3.83 -7.93 -9.00
CA ILE A 88 3.31 -9.29 -9.16
C ILE A 88 2.16 -9.56 -8.20
N ALA A 89 2.41 -9.49 -6.89
CA ALA A 89 1.42 -9.90 -5.90
C ALA A 89 0.22 -8.95 -5.84
N ILE A 90 0.46 -7.66 -5.77
CA ILE A 90 -0.63 -6.68 -5.66
C ILE A 90 -1.49 -6.64 -6.93
N PRO A 91 -0.92 -6.60 -8.14
CA PRO A 91 -1.74 -6.70 -9.35
C PRO A 91 -2.57 -7.97 -9.40
N LEU A 92 -1.99 -9.11 -8.96
CA LEU A 92 -2.72 -10.37 -8.91
C LEU A 92 -3.91 -10.27 -7.95
N VAL A 93 -3.71 -9.73 -6.76
CA VAL A 93 -4.78 -9.56 -5.78
C VAL A 93 -5.86 -8.62 -6.31
N LYS A 94 -5.47 -7.50 -6.92
CA LYS A 94 -6.43 -6.56 -7.53
C LYS A 94 -7.30 -7.24 -8.58
N GLU A 95 -6.70 -8.07 -9.41
CA GLU A 95 -7.43 -8.80 -10.45
C GLU A 95 -8.42 -9.78 -9.84
N GLN A 96 -8.02 -10.50 -8.79
CA GLN A 96 -8.92 -11.44 -8.12
C GLN A 96 -10.07 -10.73 -7.43
N ILE A 97 -9.82 -9.58 -6.82
CA ILE A 97 -10.88 -8.79 -6.18
C ILE A 97 -11.87 -8.30 -7.23
N LYS A 98 -11.38 -7.83 -8.37
CA LYS A 98 -12.22 -7.39 -9.47
C LYS A 98 -13.13 -8.53 -9.94
N LEU A 99 -12.58 -9.72 -10.16
CA LEU A 99 -13.35 -10.89 -10.56
C LEU A 99 -14.38 -11.27 -9.50
N TYR A 100 -13.99 -11.20 -8.23
CA TYR A 100 -14.92 -11.49 -7.13
C TYR A 100 -16.13 -10.54 -7.16
N PHE A 101 -15.90 -9.25 -7.33
CA PHE A 101 -17.01 -8.29 -7.39
C PHE A 101 -17.87 -8.48 -8.62
N GLU A 102 -17.30 -8.82 -9.77
CA GLU A 102 -18.07 -9.13 -10.97
C GLU A 102 -19.01 -10.30 -10.72
N VAL A 103 -18.52 -11.38 -10.13
CA VAL A 103 -19.32 -12.55 -9.79
C VAL A 103 -20.37 -12.19 -8.76
N TYR A 104 -20.01 -11.44 -7.72
CA TYR A 104 -20.91 -11.03 -6.67
C TYR A 104 -22.08 -10.22 -7.21
N PHE A 105 -21.81 -9.23 -8.05
CA PHE A 105 -22.85 -8.40 -8.62
C PHE A 105 -23.76 -9.20 -9.58
N LEU A 106 -23.19 -10.10 -10.36
CA LEU A 106 -23.96 -10.97 -11.24
C LEU A 106 -24.89 -11.86 -10.41
N PHE A 107 -24.37 -12.45 -9.37
CA PHE A 107 -25.14 -13.34 -8.47
C PHE A 107 -26.27 -12.56 -7.80
N LYS A 108 -25.98 -11.39 -7.30
CA LYS A 108 -26.97 -10.56 -6.61
C LYS A 108 -28.06 -10.06 -7.55
N LYS A 109 -27.72 -9.79 -8.81
CA LYS A 109 -28.67 -9.36 -9.82
C LYS A 109 -29.70 -10.44 -10.13
N ASN A 110 -29.31 -11.71 -10.02
CA ASN A 110 -30.15 -12.86 -10.34
C ASN A 110 -30.91 -13.41 -9.12
N SER A 111 -30.70 -12.85 -7.97
CA SER A 111 -31.44 -13.21 -6.76
C SER A 111 -32.60 -12.22 -6.51
#